data_02050c81421970e1645d402e3c2ff7aa
#
_entry.id   02050c81421970e1645d402e3c2ff7aa
#
_cell.length_a   1.000
_cell.length_b   1.000
_cell.length_c   1.000
_cell.angle_alpha   90.00
_cell.angle_beta   90.00
_cell.angle_gamma   90.00
#
_symmetry.space_group_name_H-M   'P 1'
#
loop_
_entity.id
_entity.type
_entity.pdbx_description
1 polymer ?
#
loop_
_entity_poly.entity_id
_entity_poly.type
_entity_poly.pdbx_seq_one_letter_code
_entity_poly.pdbx_strand_id
1 'polypeptide(L)'
;SKGHVWLQLYNFQDEEFVMELLERAEKTGYKVAILTVDVPIQFRRAKDNRYGFTVPFNLGVKQFIDFATHPNWSISTLLGGIPKPMNYETSKRGNKFVRNESRGATDWDTLKRIREKWKGKLIIKGVMSSEDALKIKSEGADAIQVSNHGGRQLDSATSSIEVLPIIRNALGKDFPIIFDSGIRGGSDIVRALALGADFTMIGRPLMYGIGADGAKGLKRVVDICLLYTSDAADDRNC
;
A
#
# COMPACT_ATOMS: atom_id res chain seq x y z
N SER A 1 5.74 18.91 -6.58
CA SER A 1 4.29 18.77 -6.74
C SER A 1 3.58 19.43 -5.56
N LYS A 2 2.39 19.99 -5.80
CA LYS A 2 1.54 20.57 -4.72
C LYS A 2 0.68 19.50 -4.03
N GLY A 3 0.90 18.21 -4.30
CA GLY A 3 0.13 17.11 -3.76
C GLY A 3 0.59 16.69 -2.36
N HIS A 4 -0.34 16.14 -1.57
CA HIS A 4 -0.02 15.52 -0.29
C HIS A 4 0.56 14.12 -0.54
N VAL A 5 1.80 13.91 -0.15
CA VAL A 5 2.49 12.61 -0.27
C VAL A 5 2.70 12.04 1.12
N TRP A 6 2.39 10.75 1.28
CA TRP A 6 2.57 10.01 2.51
C TRP A 6 3.69 9.00 2.35
N LEU A 7 4.50 8.83 3.37
CA LEU A 7 5.54 7.79 3.40
C LEU A 7 4.88 6.44 3.71
N GLN A 8 5.00 5.46 2.81
CA GLN A 8 4.68 4.08 3.12
C GLN A 8 5.96 3.35 3.56
N LEU A 9 5.88 2.70 4.71
CA LEU A 9 7.00 2.04 5.37
C LEU A 9 6.64 0.57 5.65
N TYR A 10 7.59 -0.32 5.41
CA TYR A 10 7.58 -1.66 5.98
C TYR A 10 8.56 -1.70 7.15
N ASN A 11 8.34 -2.60 8.09
CA ASN A 11 9.39 -2.93 9.04
C ASN A 11 10.48 -3.76 8.36
N PHE A 12 11.72 -3.52 8.74
CA PHE A 12 12.91 -4.23 8.28
C PHE A 12 13.61 -4.85 9.48
N GLN A 13 14.39 -5.91 9.25
CA GLN A 13 15.22 -6.50 10.29
C GLN A 13 16.29 -5.51 10.79
N ASP A 14 16.78 -4.63 9.90
CA ASP A 14 17.63 -3.51 10.27
C ASP A 14 16.77 -2.34 10.75
N GLU A 15 16.59 -2.26 12.06
CA GLU A 15 15.79 -1.20 12.68
C GLU A 15 16.41 0.20 12.49
N GLU A 16 17.72 0.31 12.47
CA GLU A 16 18.38 1.61 12.25
C GLU A 16 18.11 2.13 10.84
N PHE A 17 17.94 1.23 9.86
CA PHE A 17 17.51 1.61 8.52
C PHE A 17 16.07 2.16 8.53
N VAL A 18 15.18 1.57 9.31
CA VAL A 18 13.80 2.10 9.49
C VAL A 18 13.84 3.52 10.06
N MET A 19 14.67 3.73 11.09
CA MET A 19 14.83 5.04 11.73
C MET A 19 15.46 6.07 10.77
N GLU A 20 16.43 5.66 9.96
CA GLU A 20 17.00 6.52 8.90
C GLU A 20 15.92 6.96 7.88
N LEU A 21 15.06 6.04 7.43
CA LEU A 21 13.99 6.36 6.49
C LEU A 21 13.00 7.37 7.07
N LEU A 22 12.62 7.23 8.34
CA LEU A 22 11.75 8.17 9.04
C LEU A 22 12.40 9.56 9.16
N GLU A 23 13.67 9.61 9.54
CA GLU A 23 14.41 10.87 9.64
C GLU A 23 14.53 11.59 8.28
N ARG A 24 14.80 10.85 7.21
CA ARG A 24 14.85 11.40 5.84
C ARG A 24 13.49 11.93 5.41
N ALA A 25 12.43 11.20 5.72
CA ALA A 25 11.06 11.64 5.42
C ALA A 25 10.71 12.93 6.17
N GLU A 26 11.05 13.04 7.44
CA GLU A 26 10.84 14.24 8.25
C GLU A 26 11.59 15.45 7.66
N LYS A 27 12.88 15.27 7.35
CA LYS A 27 13.73 16.31 6.72
C LYS A 27 13.22 16.76 5.36
N THR A 28 12.56 15.88 4.61
CA THR A 28 11.98 16.20 3.29
C THR A 28 10.53 16.69 3.37
N GLY A 29 10.00 16.88 4.58
CA GLY A 29 8.71 17.51 4.82
C GLY A 29 7.49 16.59 4.76
N TYR A 30 7.67 15.28 4.79
CA TYR A 30 6.55 14.35 4.95
C TYR A 30 5.84 14.59 6.29
N LYS A 31 4.53 14.56 6.28
CA LYS A 31 3.69 14.77 7.47
C LYS A 31 2.99 13.51 7.95
N VAL A 32 2.92 12.49 7.09
CA VAL A 32 2.20 11.25 7.35
C VAL A 32 3.10 10.07 7.00
N ALA A 33 3.18 9.11 7.92
CA ALA A 33 3.78 7.80 7.69
C ALA A 33 2.73 6.70 7.83
N ILE A 34 2.79 5.71 6.93
CA ILE A 34 1.96 4.50 6.95
C ILE A 34 2.87 3.32 7.24
N LEU A 35 2.77 2.74 8.42
CA LEU A 35 3.46 1.50 8.76
C LEU A 35 2.63 0.30 8.33
N THR A 36 3.16 -0.52 7.44
CA THR A 36 2.49 -1.71 6.93
C THR A 36 2.93 -2.94 7.74
N VAL A 37 1.97 -3.60 8.40
CA VAL A 37 2.23 -4.70 9.35
C VAL A 37 1.78 -6.08 8.84
N ASP A 38 1.06 -6.14 7.73
CA ASP A 38 0.48 -7.36 7.15
C ASP A 38 1.46 -8.16 6.26
N VAL A 39 2.76 -7.87 6.32
CA VAL A 39 3.78 -8.53 5.50
C VAL A 39 4.97 -8.97 6.37
N PRO A 40 4.76 -9.83 7.37
CA PRO A 40 5.85 -10.30 8.24
C PRO A 40 6.86 -11.18 7.50
N ILE A 41 6.37 -11.90 6.49
CA ILE A 41 7.18 -12.74 5.59
C ILE A 41 6.76 -12.50 4.16
N GLN A 42 7.67 -12.79 3.23
CA GLN A 42 7.31 -12.70 1.82
C GLN A 42 6.56 -13.96 1.37
N PHE A 43 5.29 -13.78 1.02
CA PHE A 43 4.48 -14.86 0.47
C PHE A 43 4.83 -15.12 -1.00
N ARG A 44 4.95 -16.41 -1.39
CA ARG A 44 5.14 -16.81 -2.79
C ARG A 44 3.80 -16.70 -3.52
N ARG A 45 3.74 -15.80 -4.49
CA ARG A 45 2.54 -15.64 -5.31
C ARG A 45 2.51 -16.69 -6.40
N ALA A 46 1.55 -17.59 -6.34
CA ALA A 46 1.41 -18.68 -7.31
C ALA A 46 1.33 -18.16 -8.77
N LYS A 47 0.69 -17.00 -8.98
CA LYS A 47 0.59 -16.35 -10.28
C LYS A 47 1.94 -15.87 -10.80
N ASP A 48 2.75 -15.21 -9.96
CA ASP A 48 4.09 -14.75 -10.32
C ASP A 48 4.98 -15.95 -10.72
N ASN A 49 4.90 -17.04 -9.96
CA ASN A 49 5.61 -18.28 -10.26
C ASN A 49 5.17 -18.91 -11.59
N ARG A 50 3.86 -18.94 -11.89
CA ARG A 50 3.35 -19.49 -13.17
C ARG A 50 3.85 -18.73 -14.38
N TYR A 51 4.02 -17.41 -14.25
CA TYR A 51 4.56 -16.56 -15.32
C TYR A 51 6.08 -16.47 -15.31
N GLY A 52 6.75 -17.18 -14.40
CA GLY A 52 8.22 -17.20 -14.32
C GLY A 52 8.82 -15.87 -13.85
N PHE A 53 8.01 -15.04 -13.14
CA PHE A 53 8.52 -13.81 -12.58
C PHE A 53 9.36 -14.08 -11.33
N THR A 54 10.65 -13.80 -11.42
CA THR A 54 11.62 -13.96 -10.32
C THR A 54 12.30 -12.63 -9.98
N VAL A 55 12.75 -12.51 -8.74
CA VAL A 55 13.59 -11.39 -8.31
C VAL A 55 14.82 -11.97 -7.62
N PRO A 56 16.04 -11.76 -8.14
CA PRO A 56 16.37 -10.95 -9.33
C PRO A 56 15.77 -11.52 -10.63
N PHE A 57 15.51 -10.63 -11.58
CA PHE A 57 14.93 -11.00 -12.87
C PHE A 57 15.95 -11.73 -13.73
N ASN A 58 15.59 -12.93 -14.22
CA ASN A 58 16.42 -13.71 -15.12
C ASN A 58 15.90 -13.60 -16.56
N LEU A 59 16.76 -13.16 -17.47
CA LEU A 59 16.48 -13.11 -18.90
C LEU A 59 16.71 -14.49 -19.50
N GLY A 60 15.60 -15.21 -19.79
CA GLY A 60 15.60 -16.44 -20.56
C GLY A 60 15.10 -16.22 -21.99
N VAL A 61 15.13 -17.26 -22.81
CA VAL A 61 14.67 -17.23 -24.21
C VAL A 61 13.21 -16.80 -24.30
N LYS A 62 12.35 -17.27 -23.40
CA LYS A 62 10.92 -16.91 -23.35
C LYS A 62 10.73 -15.41 -23.12
N GLN A 63 11.46 -14.84 -22.16
CA GLN A 63 11.41 -13.42 -21.85
C GLN A 63 11.98 -12.57 -22.99
N PHE A 64 13.02 -13.03 -23.65
CA PHE A 64 13.58 -12.36 -24.82
C PHE A 64 12.56 -12.28 -25.97
N ILE A 65 11.87 -13.39 -26.27
CA ILE A 65 10.82 -13.41 -27.30
C ILE A 65 9.67 -12.47 -26.91
N ASP A 66 9.23 -12.49 -25.64
CA ASP A 66 8.18 -11.61 -25.12
C ASP A 66 8.56 -10.14 -25.31
N PHE A 67 9.78 -9.75 -24.95
CA PHE A 67 10.28 -8.38 -25.16
C PHE A 67 10.38 -8.01 -26.64
N ALA A 68 10.81 -8.91 -27.49
CA ALA A 68 10.90 -8.67 -28.93
C ALA A 68 9.54 -8.43 -29.57
N THR A 69 8.48 -9.04 -29.03
CA THR A 69 7.10 -8.85 -29.51
C THR A 69 6.43 -7.58 -28.93
N HIS A 70 7.06 -6.90 -27.96
CA HIS A 70 6.57 -5.66 -27.35
C HIS A 70 7.59 -4.51 -27.50
N PRO A 71 7.91 -4.06 -28.73
CA PRO A 71 9.04 -3.15 -29.00
C PRO A 71 8.90 -1.79 -28.30
N ASN A 72 7.69 -1.22 -28.23
CA ASN A 72 7.46 0.06 -27.58
C ASN A 72 7.85 0.04 -26.09
N TRP A 73 7.44 -1.02 -25.38
CA TRP A 73 7.78 -1.21 -23.98
C TRP A 73 9.28 -1.47 -23.81
N SER A 74 9.84 -2.34 -24.65
CA SER A 74 11.25 -2.74 -24.57
C SER A 74 12.19 -1.58 -24.84
N ILE A 75 11.94 -0.78 -25.87
CA ILE A 75 12.74 0.41 -26.20
C ILE A 75 12.62 1.44 -25.07
N SER A 76 11.41 1.72 -24.56
CA SER A 76 11.22 2.64 -23.46
C SER A 76 11.96 2.21 -22.20
N THR A 77 11.95 0.89 -21.90
CA THR A 77 12.64 0.33 -20.73
C THR A 77 14.16 0.37 -20.91
N LEU A 78 14.67 0.12 -22.12
CA LEU A 78 16.11 0.22 -22.43
C LEU A 78 16.61 1.66 -22.31
N LEU A 79 15.84 2.63 -22.79
CA LEU A 79 16.20 4.05 -22.72
C LEU A 79 16.04 4.62 -21.31
N GLY A 80 15.00 4.23 -20.60
CA GLY A 80 14.70 4.70 -19.22
C GLY A 80 15.49 3.98 -18.14
N GLY A 81 16.08 2.84 -18.44
CA GLY A 81 16.73 1.96 -17.47
C GLY A 81 15.76 1.18 -16.59
N ILE A 82 16.27 0.22 -15.84
CA ILE A 82 15.49 -0.58 -14.88
C ILE A 82 15.24 0.28 -13.63
N PRO A 83 13.99 0.47 -13.21
CA PRO A 83 13.68 1.22 -12.01
C PRO A 83 14.36 0.61 -10.77
N LYS A 84 15.08 1.43 -10.03
CA LYS A 84 15.77 1.04 -8.81
C LYS A 84 15.05 1.60 -7.58
N PRO A 85 15.06 0.86 -6.45
CA PRO A 85 14.48 1.35 -5.21
C PRO A 85 15.41 2.39 -4.56
N MET A 86 15.40 3.61 -5.06
CA MET A 86 16.32 4.69 -4.67
C MET A 86 16.38 4.94 -3.15
N ASN A 87 15.27 4.74 -2.44
CA ASN A 87 15.26 4.89 -0.98
C ASN A 87 16.23 3.95 -0.26
N TYR A 88 16.51 2.79 -0.86
CA TYR A 88 17.46 1.80 -0.33
C TYR A 88 18.88 2.06 -0.81
N GLU A 89 19.03 2.40 -2.10
CA GLU A 89 20.36 2.65 -2.68
C GLU A 89 21.03 3.91 -2.13
N THR A 90 20.26 4.89 -1.70
CA THR A 90 20.77 6.14 -1.13
C THR A 90 20.93 6.10 0.39
N SER A 91 20.73 4.96 1.02
CA SER A 91 20.97 4.78 2.44
C SER A 91 22.48 4.91 2.76
N LYS A 92 22.80 5.64 3.81
CA LYS A 92 24.19 5.76 4.33
C LYS A 92 24.76 4.42 4.78
N ARG A 93 23.92 3.43 5.05
CA ARG A 93 24.30 2.10 5.52
C ARG A 93 24.73 1.18 4.39
N GLY A 94 24.60 1.60 3.11
CA GLY A 94 24.99 0.80 1.96
C GLY A 94 24.26 -0.54 1.84
N ASN A 95 23.11 -0.67 2.50
CA ASN A 95 22.34 -1.90 2.55
C ASN A 95 21.79 -2.23 1.16
N LYS A 96 22.29 -3.29 0.57
CA LYS A 96 21.64 -3.89 -0.59
C LYS A 96 20.29 -4.43 -0.13
N PHE A 97 19.22 -3.87 -0.65
CA PHE A 97 17.89 -4.38 -0.39
C PHE A 97 17.74 -5.78 -0.96
N VAL A 98 17.76 -6.76 -0.09
CA VAL A 98 17.42 -8.15 -0.42
C VAL A 98 15.99 -8.39 0.02
N ARG A 99 15.08 -8.36 -0.93
CA ARG A 99 13.63 -8.37 -0.70
C ARG A 99 13.15 -9.47 0.26
N ASN A 100 13.80 -10.63 0.25
CA ASN A 100 13.41 -11.78 1.06
C ASN A 100 14.04 -11.81 2.45
N GLU A 101 15.17 -11.15 2.64
CA GLU A 101 15.97 -11.22 3.86
C GLU A 101 15.85 -9.96 4.70
N SER A 102 15.37 -8.87 4.10
CA SER A 102 15.36 -7.57 4.77
C SER A 102 14.07 -7.27 5.54
N ARG A 103 12.99 -8.08 5.37
CA ARG A 103 11.73 -7.81 6.05
C ARG A 103 11.72 -8.37 7.46
N GLY A 104 11.29 -7.53 8.42
CA GLY A 104 11.07 -7.88 9.81
C GLY A 104 9.58 -7.94 10.15
N ALA A 105 9.21 -8.80 11.08
CA ALA A 105 7.91 -8.74 11.73
C ALA A 105 7.82 -7.44 12.56
N THR A 106 6.64 -6.87 12.64
CA THR A 106 6.38 -5.72 13.50
C THR A 106 5.70 -6.21 14.77
N ASP A 107 6.36 -6.07 15.89
CA ASP A 107 5.81 -6.26 17.22
C ASP A 107 5.37 -4.93 17.84
N TRP A 108 4.78 -5.00 19.02
CA TRP A 108 4.29 -3.82 19.73
C TRP A 108 5.39 -2.88 20.17
N ASP A 109 6.56 -3.40 20.51
CA ASP A 109 7.70 -2.59 20.92
C ASP A 109 8.30 -1.84 19.73
N THR A 110 8.34 -2.46 18.56
CA THR A 110 8.68 -1.77 17.29
C THR A 110 7.72 -0.62 17.00
N LEU A 111 6.40 -0.85 17.17
CA LEU A 111 5.40 0.21 16.97
C LEU A 111 5.66 1.39 17.91
N LYS A 112 5.94 1.14 19.19
CA LYS A 112 6.26 2.19 20.19
C LYS A 112 7.48 2.99 19.78
N ARG A 113 8.58 2.30 19.41
CA ARG A 113 9.80 2.98 18.96
C ARG A 113 9.59 3.84 17.73
N ILE A 114 8.81 3.33 16.75
CA ILE A 114 8.45 4.10 15.56
C ILE A 114 7.59 5.31 15.95
N ARG A 115 6.59 5.14 16.85
CA ARG A 115 5.78 6.26 17.33
C ARG A 115 6.61 7.32 18.07
N GLU A 116 7.54 6.90 18.90
CA GLU A 116 8.44 7.81 19.60
C GLU A 116 9.33 8.61 18.65
N LYS A 117 9.84 7.98 17.61
CA LYS A 117 10.68 8.61 16.58
C LYS A 117 9.88 9.54 15.66
N TRP A 118 8.75 9.07 15.14
CA TRP A 118 7.94 9.80 14.17
C TRP A 118 6.96 10.75 14.86
N LYS A 119 7.12 12.06 14.67
CA LYS A 119 6.26 13.08 15.31
C LYS A 119 5.08 13.52 14.45
N GLY A 120 5.05 13.15 13.18
CA GLY A 120 3.91 13.36 12.29
C GLY A 120 2.76 12.38 12.54
N LYS A 121 1.77 12.38 11.66
CA LYS A 121 0.65 11.43 11.70
C LYS A 121 1.14 10.03 11.37
N LEU A 122 0.76 9.05 12.19
CA LEU A 122 1.11 7.63 12.03
C LEU A 122 -0.15 6.82 11.77
N ILE A 123 -0.15 6.13 10.64
CA ILE A 123 -1.23 5.24 10.21
C ILE A 123 -0.71 3.80 10.22
N ILE A 124 -1.45 2.87 10.80
CA ILE A 124 -1.09 1.45 10.79
C ILE A 124 -1.94 0.74 9.75
N LYS A 125 -1.28 0.18 8.73
CA LYS A 125 -1.93 -0.53 7.62
C LYS A 125 -1.82 -2.04 7.78
N GLY A 126 -2.90 -2.75 7.43
CA GLY A 126 -2.97 -4.21 7.49
C GLY A 126 -3.75 -4.70 8.69
N VAL A 127 -4.61 -3.84 9.25
CA VAL A 127 -5.39 -4.14 10.45
C VAL A 127 -6.67 -4.87 10.05
N MET A 128 -6.87 -6.08 10.59
CA MET A 128 -8.00 -6.95 10.29
C MET A 128 -8.73 -7.45 11.54
N SER A 129 -8.31 -7.02 12.73
CA SER A 129 -8.88 -7.38 14.03
C SER A 129 -9.28 -6.13 14.79
N SER A 130 -10.45 -6.16 15.44
CA SER A 130 -10.90 -5.07 16.31
C SER A 130 -10.06 -4.96 17.58
N GLU A 131 -9.53 -6.06 18.07
CA GLU A 131 -8.64 -6.11 19.24
C GLU A 131 -7.33 -5.40 18.93
N ASP A 132 -6.68 -5.74 17.80
CA ASP A 132 -5.49 -5.04 17.34
C ASP A 132 -5.75 -3.56 17.09
N ALA A 133 -6.89 -3.22 16.49
CA ALA A 133 -7.27 -1.84 16.22
C ALA A 133 -7.37 -1.00 17.50
N LEU A 134 -7.97 -1.54 18.56
CA LEU A 134 -8.05 -0.88 19.86
C LEU A 134 -6.66 -0.68 20.48
N LYS A 135 -5.83 -1.71 20.41
CA LYS A 135 -4.46 -1.64 20.93
C LYS A 135 -3.59 -0.66 20.14
N ILE A 136 -3.68 -0.66 18.81
CA ILE A 136 -3.00 0.33 17.95
C ILE A 136 -3.39 1.76 18.33
N LYS A 137 -4.69 2.00 18.57
CA LYS A 137 -5.19 3.29 19.05
C LYS A 137 -4.57 3.66 20.40
N SER A 138 -4.50 2.72 21.33
CA SER A 138 -3.91 2.95 22.68
C SER A 138 -2.40 3.21 22.63
N GLU A 139 -1.70 2.68 21.63
CA GLU A 139 -0.27 2.93 21.40
C GLU A 139 0.00 4.26 20.67
N GLY A 140 -1.02 5.09 20.46
CA GLY A 140 -0.89 6.45 19.95
C GLY A 140 -0.81 6.58 18.43
N ALA A 141 -1.31 5.61 17.67
CA ALA A 141 -1.53 5.79 16.25
C ALA A 141 -2.65 6.81 15.99
N ASP A 142 -2.53 7.57 14.91
CA ASP A 142 -3.50 8.61 14.54
C ASP A 142 -4.66 8.06 13.68
N ALA A 143 -4.45 6.95 13.00
CA ALA A 143 -5.43 6.26 12.18
C ALA A 143 -5.03 4.80 11.95
N ILE A 144 -5.98 4.00 11.48
CA ILE A 144 -5.69 2.68 10.92
C ILE A 144 -6.12 2.59 9.48
N GLN A 145 -5.52 1.64 8.77
CA GLN A 145 -5.96 1.24 7.44
C GLN A 145 -6.38 -0.22 7.49
N VAL A 146 -7.70 -0.44 7.38
CA VAL A 146 -8.28 -1.79 7.28
C VAL A 146 -7.95 -2.35 5.91
N SER A 147 -7.17 -3.41 5.90
CA SER A 147 -6.55 -3.95 4.68
C SER A 147 -6.12 -5.40 4.87
N ASN A 148 -6.46 -6.26 3.92
CA ASN A 148 -5.87 -7.59 3.77
C ASN A 148 -4.84 -7.64 2.64
N HIS A 149 -4.23 -6.49 2.30
CA HIS A 149 -3.28 -6.33 1.19
C HIS A 149 -3.84 -6.74 -0.18
N GLY A 150 -5.15 -6.69 -0.34
CA GLY A 150 -5.83 -7.13 -1.55
C GLY A 150 -5.76 -8.65 -1.79
N GLY A 151 -5.72 -9.46 -0.72
CA GLY A 151 -5.57 -10.92 -0.76
C GLY A 151 -4.19 -11.38 -1.25
N ARG A 152 -3.16 -10.54 -1.16
CA ARG A 152 -1.83 -10.82 -1.73
C ARG A 152 -0.85 -11.44 -0.74
N GLN A 153 -1.18 -11.48 0.54
CA GLN A 153 -0.33 -12.01 1.60
C GLN A 153 -0.86 -13.33 2.16
N LEU A 154 -2.16 -13.46 2.36
CA LEU A 154 -2.81 -14.67 2.83
C LEU A 154 -4.10 -14.86 2.06
N ASP A 155 -4.19 -15.93 1.25
CA ASP A 155 -5.36 -16.22 0.40
C ASP A 155 -6.62 -16.53 1.23
N SER A 156 -6.45 -17.13 2.39
CA SER A 156 -7.56 -17.49 3.31
C SER A 156 -7.94 -16.37 4.27
N ALA A 157 -7.37 -15.16 4.13
CA ALA A 157 -7.75 -14.04 4.97
C ALA A 157 -9.18 -13.60 4.70
N THR A 158 -9.91 -13.26 5.75
CA THR A 158 -11.24 -12.66 5.68
C THR A 158 -11.21 -11.41 4.81
N SER A 159 -12.32 -11.11 4.14
CA SER A 159 -12.45 -9.88 3.34
C SER A 159 -12.40 -8.64 4.24
N SER A 160 -11.63 -7.64 3.84
CA SER A 160 -11.49 -6.39 4.61
C SER A 160 -12.83 -5.65 4.79
N ILE A 161 -13.75 -5.78 3.84
CA ILE A 161 -15.08 -5.15 3.92
C ILE A 161 -15.97 -5.79 4.98
N GLU A 162 -15.78 -7.07 5.28
CA GLU A 162 -16.54 -7.79 6.33
C GLU A 162 -16.13 -7.39 7.74
N VAL A 163 -14.83 -7.10 7.94
CA VAL A 163 -14.32 -6.70 9.26
C VAL A 163 -14.44 -5.19 9.50
N LEU A 164 -14.61 -4.38 8.46
CA LEU A 164 -14.69 -2.94 8.58
C LEU A 164 -15.77 -2.45 9.57
N PRO A 165 -17.04 -2.89 9.52
CA PRO A 165 -18.04 -2.43 10.47
C PRO A 165 -17.77 -2.92 11.90
N ILE A 166 -17.14 -4.07 12.07
CA ILE A 166 -16.77 -4.59 13.40
C ILE A 166 -15.70 -3.68 14.02
N ILE A 167 -14.69 -3.33 13.23
CA ILE A 167 -13.60 -2.45 13.65
C ILE A 167 -14.14 -1.03 13.93
N ARG A 168 -15.05 -0.52 13.08
CA ARG A 168 -15.68 0.80 13.28
C ARG A 168 -16.46 0.84 14.60
N ASN A 169 -17.24 -0.20 14.89
CA ASN A 169 -17.97 -0.28 16.15
C ASN A 169 -17.05 -0.29 17.37
N ALA A 170 -15.92 -0.99 17.30
CA ALA A 170 -14.95 -1.04 18.38
C ALA A 170 -14.24 0.31 18.63
N LEU A 171 -13.85 1.00 17.57
CA LEU A 171 -13.06 2.26 17.63
C LEU A 171 -13.95 3.49 17.92
N GLY A 172 -15.26 3.40 17.64
CA GLY A 172 -16.15 4.56 17.68
C GLY A 172 -16.05 5.42 16.41
N LYS A 173 -16.82 6.53 16.38
CA LYS A 173 -16.96 7.38 15.18
C LYS A 173 -15.78 8.31 14.95
N ASP A 174 -15.06 8.67 16.01
CA ASP A 174 -14.06 9.76 15.96
C ASP A 174 -12.66 9.31 15.55
N PHE A 175 -12.38 8.00 15.57
CA PHE A 175 -11.07 7.49 15.19
C PHE A 175 -11.00 7.22 13.68
N PRO A 176 -10.07 7.85 12.94
CA PRO A 176 -10.03 7.75 11.49
C PRO A 176 -9.72 6.33 11.00
N ILE A 177 -10.54 5.84 10.08
CA ILE A 177 -10.36 4.54 9.42
C ILE A 177 -10.21 4.76 7.91
N ILE A 178 -9.07 4.36 7.39
CA ILE A 178 -8.83 4.24 5.95
C ILE A 178 -9.17 2.80 5.55
N PHE A 179 -9.72 2.63 4.37
CA PHE A 179 -10.05 1.32 3.84
C PHE A 179 -9.36 1.07 2.50
N ASP A 180 -8.81 -0.11 2.33
CA ASP A 180 -8.39 -0.62 1.03
C ASP A 180 -8.73 -2.10 0.89
N SER A 181 -8.33 -2.66 -0.23
CA SER A 181 -8.58 -4.04 -0.64
C SER A 181 -9.96 -4.26 -1.24
N GLY A 182 -9.97 -4.63 -2.49
CA GLY A 182 -11.20 -4.99 -3.20
C GLY A 182 -11.86 -3.84 -3.97
N ILE A 183 -11.50 -2.59 -3.78
CA ILE A 183 -12.07 -1.45 -4.51
C ILE A 183 -11.72 -1.56 -6.00
N ARG A 184 -12.76 -1.55 -6.85
CA ARG A 184 -12.67 -1.61 -8.31
C ARG A 184 -13.39 -0.45 -9.01
N GLY A 185 -14.32 0.20 -8.33
CA GLY A 185 -15.10 1.31 -8.87
C GLY A 185 -15.76 2.13 -7.77
N GLY A 186 -16.54 3.15 -8.17
CA GLY A 186 -17.16 4.09 -7.24
C GLY A 186 -18.18 3.43 -6.30
N SER A 187 -18.93 2.42 -6.76
CA SER A 187 -19.87 1.70 -5.91
C SER A 187 -19.18 1.01 -4.71
N ASP A 188 -17.95 0.53 -4.88
CA ASP A 188 -17.20 -0.08 -3.78
C ASP A 188 -16.73 0.99 -2.80
N ILE A 189 -16.39 2.18 -3.28
CA ILE A 189 -16.06 3.34 -2.44
C ILE A 189 -17.27 3.71 -1.57
N VAL A 190 -18.44 3.89 -2.18
CA VAL A 190 -19.66 4.25 -1.45
C VAL A 190 -20.01 3.21 -0.39
N ARG A 191 -19.91 1.91 -0.72
CA ARG A 191 -20.13 0.82 0.25
C ARG A 191 -19.13 0.90 1.42
N ALA A 192 -17.85 1.10 1.14
CA ALA A 192 -16.85 1.22 2.20
C ALA A 192 -17.12 2.41 3.13
N LEU A 193 -17.48 3.57 2.57
CA LEU A 193 -17.86 4.75 3.36
C LEU A 193 -19.12 4.51 4.18
N ALA A 194 -20.14 3.87 3.60
CA ALA A 194 -21.38 3.53 4.31
C ALA A 194 -21.16 2.53 5.46
N LEU A 195 -20.15 1.67 5.35
CA LEU A 195 -19.78 0.69 6.38
C LEU A 195 -18.81 1.25 7.42
N GLY A 196 -18.43 2.51 7.32
CA GLY A 196 -17.70 3.22 8.35
C GLY A 196 -16.24 3.56 8.03
N ALA A 197 -15.80 3.47 6.80
CA ALA A 197 -14.54 4.09 6.40
C ALA A 197 -14.69 5.62 6.30
N ASP A 198 -13.65 6.36 6.65
CA ASP A 198 -13.59 7.80 6.45
C ASP A 198 -12.91 8.14 5.12
N PHE A 199 -12.07 7.25 4.62
CA PHE A 199 -11.32 7.40 3.39
C PHE A 199 -11.02 6.05 2.75
N THR A 200 -10.89 6.03 1.42
CA THR A 200 -10.56 4.81 0.67
C THR A 200 -9.29 4.96 -0.14
N MET A 201 -8.53 3.87 -0.28
CA MET A 201 -7.36 3.81 -1.13
C MET A 201 -7.53 2.76 -2.22
N ILE A 202 -7.09 3.08 -3.43
CA ILE A 202 -7.18 2.24 -4.61
C ILE A 202 -5.77 1.84 -5.05
N GLY A 203 -5.55 0.56 -5.30
CA GLY A 203 -4.26 0.03 -5.74
C GLY A 203 -4.28 -0.46 -7.19
N ARG A 204 -4.58 -1.74 -7.39
CA ARG A 204 -4.48 -2.43 -8.71
C ARG A 204 -5.22 -1.77 -9.87
N PRO A 205 -6.42 -1.23 -9.73
CA PRO A 205 -7.07 -0.54 -10.85
C PRO A 205 -6.24 0.59 -11.42
N LEU A 206 -5.59 1.40 -10.58
CA LEU A 206 -4.68 2.47 -11.01
C LEU A 206 -3.47 1.91 -11.77
N MET A 207 -2.89 0.79 -11.29
CA MET A 207 -1.77 0.12 -11.97
C MET A 207 -2.18 -0.40 -13.35
N TYR A 208 -3.39 -0.95 -13.49
CA TYR A 208 -3.90 -1.38 -14.78
C TYR A 208 -4.14 -0.20 -15.72
N GLY A 209 -4.67 0.91 -15.21
CA GLY A 209 -4.83 2.14 -15.99
C GLY A 209 -3.50 2.67 -16.51
N ILE A 210 -2.49 2.73 -15.65
CA ILE A 210 -1.13 3.15 -16.04
C ILE A 210 -0.54 2.18 -17.08
N GLY A 211 -0.70 0.88 -16.89
CA GLY A 211 -0.18 -0.13 -17.83
C GLY A 211 -0.86 -0.10 -19.18
N ALA A 212 -2.13 0.30 -19.25
CA ALA A 212 -2.91 0.36 -20.49
C ALA A 212 -2.60 1.64 -21.32
N ASP A 213 -2.53 2.80 -20.69
CA ASP A 213 -2.40 4.09 -21.39
C ASP A 213 -1.71 5.17 -20.51
N GLY A 214 -0.73 4.80 -19.73
CA GLY A 214 0.07 5.72 -18.93
C GLY A 214 -0.77 6.69 -18.08
N ALA A 215 -0.45 7.97 -18.11
CA ALA A 215 -1.15 9.00 -17.33
C ALA A 215 -2.63 9.17 -17.74
N LYS A 216 -2.97 8.97 -19.00
CA LYS A 216 -4.38 9.04 -19.48
C LYS A 216 -5.19 7.88 -18.91
N GLY A 217 -4.64 6.67 -18.95
CA GLY A 217 -5.28 5.50 -18.35
C GLY A 217 -5.48 5.64 -16.85
N LEU A 218 -4.49 6.19 -16.13
CA LEU A 218 -4.63 6.53 -14.72
C LEU A 218 -5.79 7.50 -14.48
N LYS A 219 -5.81 8.61 -15.22
CA LYS A 219 -6.89 9.62 -15.12
C LYS A 219 -8.26 8.98 -15.35
N ARG A 220 -8.40 8.16 -16.40
CA ARG A 220 -9.65 7.50 -16.72
C ARG A 220 -10.16 6.59 -15.60
N VAL A 221 -9.28 5.85 -14.94
CA VAL A 221 -9.67 5.02 -13.78
C VAL A 221 -10.15 5.89 -12.62
N VAL A 222 -9.48 7.01 -12.35
CA VAL A 222 -9.93 7.96 -11.31
C VAL A 222 -11.29 8.54 -11.67
N ASP A 223 -11.50 8.99 -12.91
CA ASP A 223 -12.77 9.54 -13.37
C ASP A 223 -13.92 8.52 -13.25
N ILE A 224 -13.70 7.25 -13.61
CA ILE A 224 -14.68 6.16 -13.42
C ILE A 224 -15.05 5.97 -11.95
N CYS A 225 -14.06 6.03 -11.05
CA CYS A 225 -14.31 5.91 -9.61
C CYS A 225 -15.10 7.11 -9.07
N LEU A 226 -14.83 8.31 -9.56
CA LEU A 226 -15.50 9.55 -9.12
C LEU A 226 -16.90 9.71 -9.68
N LEU A 227 -17.17 9.31 -10.93
CA LEU A 227 -18.49 9.36 -11.54
C LEU A 227 -19.54 8.66 -10.69
N TYR A 228 -19.27 7.43 -10.26
CA TYR A 228 -20.20 6.68 -9.42
C TYR A 228 -20.37 7.23 -8.01
N THR A 229 -19.39 7.98 -7.50
CA THR A 229 -19.52 8.64 -6.19
C THR A 229 -20.36 9.89 -6.25
N SER A 230 -20.33 10.64 -7.36
CA SER A 230 -21.18 11.82 -7.58
C SER A 230 -22.62 11.43 -7.86
N ASP A 231 -22.87 10.47 -8.76
CA ASP A 231 -24.22 10.00 -9.07
C ASP A 231 -24.95 9.45 -7.84
N ALA A 232 -24.26 8.65 -7.02
CA ALA A 232 -24.82 8.14 -5.76
C ALA A 232 -25.08 9.23 -4.69
N ALA A 233 -24.46 10.41 -4.80
CA ALA A 233 -24.75 11.55 -3.95
C ALA A 233 -25.99 12.34 -4.44
N ASP A 234 -26.20 12.40 -5.75
CA ASP A 234 -27.35 13.09 -6.35
C ASP A 234 -28.65 12.29 -6.16
N ASP A 235 -28.60 10.96 -6.19
CA ASP A 235 -29.75 10.08 -5.93
C ASP A 235 -30.29 10.15 -4.47
N ARG A 236 -29.57 10.79 -3.53
CA ARG A 236 -30.07 11.02 -2.16
C ARG A 236 -31.03 12.21 -2.04
N ASN A 237 -31.26 12.95 -3.11
CA ASN A 237 -32.19 14.06 -3.19
C ASN A 237 -33.54 13.69 -3.83
N CYS A 238 -33.81 12.39 -4.05
CA CYS A 238 -35.10 11.85 -4.47
C CYS A 238 -35.88 11.24 -3.33
#